data_38c9026b1efd46923375618fd3dee823
#
_entry.id   38c9026b1efd46923375618fd3dee823
#
_cell.length_a   1.000
_cell.length_b   1.000
_cell.length_c   1.000
_cell.angle_alpha   90.00
_cell.angle_beta   90.00
_cell.angle_gamma   90.00
#
_symmetry.space_group_name_H-M   'P 1'
#
loop_
_entity.id
_entity.type
_entity.pdbx_description
1 polymer ?
#
loop_
_entity_poly.entity_id
_entity_poly.type
_entity_poly.pdbx_seq_one_letter_code
_entity_poly.pdbx_strand_id
1 'polypeptide(L)'
;MSTEVLLNEFKEYSEHPHRVLSQYKQEGKKVIGVLPYYAPVELVVAAGMVPMGIWGSNKKTIALAKEYCATFYCTIGQLALEMLLDGTLDQLDGIITPTICDTLRPMSQNYRVAMEGKLPCIFLAHPQNRKPAFGLQFTVDQYMHVKGELEKIAGKTITDDDLRAAIKVMNRNRAARRAFVKLALSLIHI
;
A
#
# COMPACT_ATOMS: atom_id res chain seq x y z
N MET A 1 -6.29 19.60 20.89
CA MET A 1 -6.58 18.17 20.99
C MET A 1 -5.59 17.59 21.99
N SER A 2 -6.01 16.82 23.00
CA SER A 2 -5.09 16.25 23.98
C SER A 2 -4.29 15.10 23.37
N THR A 3 -3.11 14.80 23.94
CA THR A 3 -2.27 13.68 23.50
C THR A 3 -3.01 12.34 23.60
N GLU A 4 -3.84 12.18 24.63
CA GLU A 4 -4.65 10.97 24.83
C GLU A 4 -5.67 10.75 23.71
N VAL A 5 -6.33 11.82 23.24
CA VAL A 5 -7.27 11.76 22.10
C VAL A 5 -6.54 11.30 20.84
N LEU A 6 -5.36 11.85 20.57
CA LEU A 6 -4.55 11.45 19.40
C LEU A 6 -4.09 10.01 19.48
N LEU A 7 -3.64 9.54 20.63
CA LEU A 7 -3.23 8.15 20.81
C LEU A 7 -4.40 7.18 20.64
N ASN A 8 -5.58 7.51 21.14
CA ASN A 8 -6.77 6.72 20.94
C ASN A 8 -7.20 6.66 19.46
N GLU A 9 -7.07 7.78 18.74
CA GLU A 9 -7.33 7.83 17.29
C GLU A 9 -6.34 6.95 16.52
N PHE A 10 -5.04 6.99 16.82
CA PHE A 10 -4.05 6.10 16.20
C PHE A 10 -4.33 4.62 16.51
N LYS A 11 -4.74 4.30 17.73
CA LYS A 11 -5.12 2.95 18.11
C LYS A 11 -6.33 2.47 17.31
N GLU A 12 -7.37 3.29 17.19
CA GLU A 12 -8.54 2.99 16.40
C GLU A 12 -8.18 2.71 14.92
N TYR A 13 -7.35 3.54 14.31
CA TYR A 13 -6.90 3.34 12.93
C TYR A 13 -6.08 2.05 12.74
N SER A 14 -5.28 1.67 13.73
CA SER A 14 -4.47 0.45 13.65
C SER A 14 -5.27 -0.83 13.88
N GLU A 15 -6.28 -0.78 14.75
CA GLU A 15 -7.10 -1.94 15.11
C GLU A 15 -8.27 -2.18 14.15
N HIS A 16 -8.77 -1.10 13.52
CA HIS A 16 -9.96 -1.13 12.67
C HIS A 16 -9.73 -0.53 11.28
N PRO A 17 -8.81 -1.07 10.46
CA PRO A 17 -8.49 -0.51 9.14
C PRO A 17 -9.71 -0.43 8.20
N HIS A 18 -10.68 -1.34 8.34
CA HIS A 18 -11.91 -1.32 7.56
C HIS A 18 -12.76 -0.06 7.80
N ARG A 19 -12.75 0.51 9.03
CA ARG A 19 -13.47 1.76 9.33
C ARG A 19 -12.86 2.95 8.61
N VAL A 20 -11.54 3.01 8.59
CA VAL A 20 -10.80 4.05 7.86
C VAL A 20 -11.10 3.96 6.36
N LEU A 21 -11.11 2.74 5.83
CA LEU A 21 -11.47 2.48 4.43
C LEU A 21 -12.89 2.96 4.13
N SER A 22 -13.86 2.55 4.96
CA SER A 22 -15.26 2.96 4.81
C SER A 22 -15.45 4.48 4.88
N GLN A 23 -14.71 5.17 5.74
CA GLN A 23 -14.73 6.64 5.81
C GLN A 23 -14.31 7.27 4.49
N TYR A 24 -13.19 6.86 3.91
CA TYR A 24 -12.74 7.38 2.61
C TYR A 24 -13.73 7.06 1.48
N LYS A 25 -14.35 5.89 1.53
CA LYS A 25 -15.40 5.53 0.54
C LYS A 25 -16.63 6.44 0.67
N GLN A 26 -17.05 6.78 1.89
CA GLN A 26 -18.15 7.74 2.14
C GLN A 26 -17.80 9.15 1.63
N GLU A 27 -16.52 9.54 1.67
CA GLU A 27 -16.02 10.77 1.06
C GLU A 27 -15.91 10.69 -0.48
N GLY A 28 -16.34 9.61 -1.11
CA GLY A 28 -16.25 9.39 -2.55
C GLY A 28 -14.84 9.15 -3.07
N LYS A 29 -13.88 8.86 -2.20
CA LYS A 29 -12.49 8.61 -2.59
C LYS A 29 -12.26 7.16 -2.99
N LYS A 30 -11.43 6.96 -3.99
CA LYS A 30 -10.86 5.66 -4.32
C LYS A 30 -9.64 5.37 -3.44
N VAL A 31 -9.49 4.13 -3.00
CA VAL A 31 -8.43 3.72 -2.07
C VAL A 31 -7.63 2.59 -2.69
N ILE A 32 -6.32 2.78 -2.77
CA ILE A 32 -5.37 1.79 -3.29
C ILE A 32 -4.60 1.17 -2.13
N GLY A 33 -4.75 -0.14 -1.96
CA GLY A 33 -3.93 -0.90 -1.04
C GLY A 33 -2.48 -0.96 -1.51
N VAL A 34 -1.53 -0.68 -0.62
CA VAL A 34 -0.10 -0.76 -0.93
C VAL A 34 0.56 -1.75 0.03
N LEU A 35 1.20 -2.78 -0.50
CA LEU A 35 2.08 -3.61 0.29
C LEU A 35 3.33 -2.80 0.66
N PRO A 36 3.90 -3.03 1.83
CA PRO A 36 4.79 -2.08 2.47
C PRO A 36 6.06 -1.83 1.67
N TYR A 37 6.52 -0.57 1.71
CA TYR A 37 7.74 -0.05 1.10
C TYR A 37 7.83 -0.14 -0.43
N TYR A 38 8.49 0.83 -1.01
CA TYR A 38 8.78 0.95 -2.45
C TYR A 38 7.59 1.02 -3.40
N ALA A 39 6.35 1.00 -2.91
CA ALA A 39 5.21 1.39 -3.75
C ALA A 39 5.26 2.91 -4.00
N PRO A 40 5.05 3.37 -5.25
CA PRO A 40 5.09 4.79 -5.59
C PRO A 40 3.79 5.48 -5.15
N VAL A 41 3.66 5.70 -3.84
CA VAL A 41 2.46 6.31 -3.23
C VAL A 41 2.16 7.71 -3.78
N GLU A 42 3.18 8.40 -4.28
CA GLU A 42 3.03 9.67 -4.98
C GLU A 42 2.16 9.56 -6.24
N LEU A 43 2.26 8.46 -6.98
CA LEU A 43 1.40 8.22 -8.15
C LEU A 43 -0.05 7.99 -7.73
N VAL A 44 -0.29 7.31 -6.62
CA VAL A 44 -1.64 7.12 -6.07
C VAL A 44 -2.26 8.46 -5.67
N VAL A 45 -1.50 9.29 -4.94
CA VAL A 45 -1.94 10.64 -4.53
C VAL A 45 -2.15 11.55 -5.73
N ALA A 46 -1.27 11.51 -6.74
CA ALA A 46 -1.38 12.28 -7.97
C ALA A 46 -2.65 11.89 -8.77
N ALA A 47 -3.03 10.62 -8.72
CA ALA A 47 -4.30 10.14 -9.28
C ALA A 47 -5.55 10.64 -8.51
N GLY A 48 -5.38 11.36 -7.40
CA GLY A 48 -6.47 11.80 -6.52
C GLY A 48 -7.01 10.70 -5.61
N MET A 49 -6.30 9.60 -5.48
CA MET A 49 -6.67 8.44 -4.67
C MET A 49 -5.91 8.43 -3.33
N VAL A 50 -6.34 7.59 -2.40
CA VAL A 50 -5.73 7.44 -1.07
C VAL A 50 -4.89 6.17 -1.03
N PRO A 51 -3.58 6.23 -0.75
CA PRO A 51 -2.78 5.04 -0.50
C PRO A 51 -3.03 4.52 0.91
N MET A 52 -3.38 3.26 1.05
CA MET A 52 -3.58 2.57 2.33
C MET A 52 -2.61 1.41 2.47
N GLY A 53 -1.81 1.40 3.54
CA GLY A 53 -0.88 0.30 3.82
C GLY A 53 -1.63 -0.99 4.20
N ILE A 54 -1.29 -2.10 3.55
CA ILE A 54 -1.82 -3.43 3.87
C ILE A 54 -0.72 -4.24 4.55
N TRP A 55 -0.82 -4.41 5.88
CA TRP A 55 0.20 -5.10 6.69
C TRP A 55 -0.31 -6.39 7.34
N GLY A 56 -1.60 -6.69 7.21
CA GLY A 56 -2.26 -7.74 7.95
C GLY A 56 -2.73 -7.27 9.34
N SER A 57 -3.13 -8.23 10.14
CA SER A 57 -3.62 -8.01 11.51
C SER A 57 -3.15 -9.14 12.43
N ASN A 58 -2.72 -8.79 13.63
CA ASN A 58 -2.34 -9.76 14.65
C ASN A 58 -3.52 -10.56 15.24
N LYS A 59 -4.75 -10.13 14.94
CA LYS A 59 -6.00 -10.78 15.41
C LYS A 59 -6.60 -11.75 14.40
N LYS A 60 -6.01 -11.86 13.18
CA LYS A 60 -6.54 -12.71 12.12
C LYS A 60 -5.87 -14.07 12.10
N THR A 61 -6.68 -15.10 11.90
CA THR A 61 -6.21 -16.43 11.52
C THR A 61 -6.04 -16.52 10.03
N ILE A 62 -5.08 -17.29 9.55
CA ILE A 62 -4.86 -17.55 8.13
C ILE A 62 -5.54 -18.86 7.78
N ALA A 63 -6.61 -18.80 7.00
CA ALA A 63 -7.38 -19.96 6.53
C ALA A 63 -7.51 -19.95 5.01
N LEU A 64 -8.16 -18.93 4.44
CA LEU A 64 -8.44 -18.80 3.01
C LEU A 64 -7.17 -18.59 2.19
N ALA A 65 -6.24 -17.79 2.70
CA ALA A 65 -4.97 -17.53 2.00
C ALA A 65 -4.13 -18.79 1.80
N LYS A 66 -4.31 -19.84 2.61
CA LYS A 66 -3.61 -21.13 2.46
C LYS A 66 -3.96 -21.87 1.19
N GLU A 67 -5.10 -21.58 0.58
CA GLU A 67 -5.48 -22.16 -0.72
C GLU A 67 -4.61 -21.61 -1.86
N TYR A 68 -4.03 -20.42 -1.66
CA TYR A 68 -3.24 -19.70 -2.66
C TYR A 68 -1.75 -19.63 -2.32
N CYS A 69 -1.38 -19.83 -1.07
CA CYS A 69 -0.03 -19.59 -0.56
C CYS A 69 0.55 -20.83 0.10
N ALA A 70 1.81 -21.13 -0.18
CA ALA A 70 2.55 -22.15 0.54
C ALA A 70 2.73 -21.71 2.02
N THR A 71 2.74 -22.70 2.93
CA THR A 71 2.77 -22.45 4.38
C THR A 71 4.03 -21.73 4.87
N PHE A 72 5.13 -21.81 4.12
CA PHE A 72 6.40 -21.14 4.44
C PHE A 72 6.46 -19.67 3.99
N TYR A 73 5.43 -19.16 3.30
CA TYR A 73 5.39 -17.76 2.91
C TYR A 73 5.25 -16.84 4.11
N CYS A 74 5.74 -15.61 3.96
CA CYS A 74 5.69 -14.58 5.00
C CYS A 74 4.25 -14.37 5.51
N THR A 75 4.08 -14.44 6.83
CA THR A 75 2.78 -14.28 7.50
C THR A 75 2.12 -12.93 7.17
N ILE A 76 2.89 -11.85 7.04
CA ILE A 76 2.35 -10.53 6.67
C ILE A 76 1.67 -10.58 5.31
N GLY A 77 2.32 -11.22 4.32
CA GLY A 77 1.73 -11.39 3.00
C GLY A 77 0.49 -12.29 3.03
N GLN A 78 0.55 -13.42 3.74
CA GLN A 78 -0.60 -14.31 3.87
C GLN A 78 -1.79 -13.61 4.55
N LEU A 79 -1.55 -12.84 5.63
CA LEU A 79 -2.61 -12.09 6.31
C LEU A 79 -3.21 -10.99 5.43
N ALA A 80 -2.39 -10.30 4.64
CA ALA A 80 -2.90 -9.32 3.69
C ALA A 80 -3.83 -9.98 2.66
N LEU A 81 -3.47 -11.16 2.14
CA LEU A 81 -4.34 -11.93 1.26
C LEU A 81 -5.62 -12.42 1.97
N GLU A 82 -5.49 -12.90 3.21
CA GLU A 82 -6.63 -13.30 4.02
C GLU A 82 -7.65 -12.17 4.15
N MET A 83 -7.18 -10.96 4.47
CA MET A 83 -8.06 -9.78 4.62
C MET A 83 -8.73 -9.34 3.31
N LEU A 84 -8.15 -9.64 2.16
CA LEU A 84 -8.78 -9.44 0.85
C LEU A 84 -9.85 -10.51 0.58
N LEU A 85 -9.60 -11.75 0.98
CA LEU A 85 -10.50 -12.88 0.71
C LEU A 85 -11.69 -12.93 1.67
N ASP A 86 -11.50 -12.53 2.93
CA ASP A 86 -12.54 -12.56 3.97
C ASP A 86 -13.46 -11.31 3.97
N GLY A 87 -13.25 -10.40 3.00
CA GLY A 87 -14.05 -9.19 2.84
C GLY A 87 -13.65 -8.01 3.74
N THR A 88 -12.62 -8.15 4.59
CA THR A 88 -12.15 -7.04 5.44
C THR A 88 -11.71 -5.83 4.61
N LEU A 89 -11.16 -6.07 3.42
CA LEU A 89 -10.63 -5.05 2.50
C LEU A 89 -11.35 -5.05 1.14
N ASP A 90 -12.61 -5.49 1.10
CA ASP A 90 -13.43 -5.58 -0.12
C ASP A 90 -13.72 -4.23 -0.79
N GLN A 91 -13.61 -3.13 -0.04
CA GLN A 91 -13.86 -1.78 -0.53
C GLN A 91 -12.63 -1.11 -1.20
N LEU A 92 -11.49 -1.79 -1.29
CA LEU A 92 -10.35 -1.29 -2.04
C LEU A 92 -10.68 -1.22 -3.54
N ASP A 93 -10.11 -0.24 -4.23
CA ASP A 93 -10.23 -0.07 -5.68
C ASP A 93 -9.07 -0.70 -6.47
N GLY A 94 -8.04 -1.15 -5.78
CA GLY A 94 -6.88 -1.84 -6.34
C GLY A 94 -5.80 -2.05 -5.31
N ILE A 95 -4.79 -2.86 -5.65
CA ILE A 95 -3.59 -3.05 -4.82
C ILE A 95 -2.32 -2.91 -5.65
N ILE A 96 -1.25 -2.41 -5.03
CA ILE A 96 0.11 -2.40 -5.60
C ILE A 96 0.99 -3.35 -4.81
N THR A 97 1.60 -4.30 -5.50
CA THR A 97 2.50 -5.32 -4.93
C THR A 97 3.93 -5.13 -5.47
N PRO A 98 4.83 -4.45 -4.74
CA PRO A 98 6.21 -4.26 -5.17
C PRO A 98 7.08 -5.47 -4.85
N THR A 99 8.13 -5.69 -5.65
CA THR A 99 9.13 -6.74 -5.38
C THR A 99 10.13 -6.29 -4.31
N ILE A 100 9.73 -6.37 -3.04
CA ILE A 100 10.61 -6.04 -1.91
C ILE A 100 11.52 -7.23 -1.55
N CYS A 101 10.95 -8.43 -1.59
CA CYS A 101 11.60 -9.66 -1.16
C CYS A 101 11.17 -10.83 -2.05
N ASP A 102 11.87 -11.95 -1.88
CA ASP A 102 11.61 -13.15 -2.67
C ASP A 102 10.22 -13.76 -2.41
N THR A 103 9.63 -13.51 -1.25
CA THR A 103 8.25 -13.94 -0.97
C THR A 103 7.22 -13.11 -1.74
N LEU A 104 7.34 -11.78 -1.76
CA LEU A 104 6.34 -10.92 -2.43
C LEU A 104 6.34 -11.07 -3.95
N ARG A 105 7.45 -11.48 -4.53
CA ARG A 105 7.54 -11.70 -5.97
C ARG A 105 6.55 -12.79 -6.45
N PRO A 106 6.57 -14.03 -5.95
CA PRO A 106 5.58 -15.04 -6.31
C PRO A 106 4.20 -14.72 -5.73
N MET A 107 4.11 -14.18 -4.51
CA MET A 107 2.82 -13.82 -3.91
C MET A 107 2.04 -12.80 -4.71
N SER A 108 2.69 -11.90 -5.45
CA SER A 108 1.99 -10.96 -6.33
C SER A 108 1.12 -11.68 -7.38
N GLN A 109 1.56 -12.84 -7.85
CA GLN A 109 0.77 -13.68 -8.75
C GLN A 109 -0.36 -14.38 -8.01
N ASN A 110 -0.12 -14.83 -6.78
CA ASN A 110 -1.17 -15.43 -5.95
C ASN A 110 -2.28 -14.41 -5.65
N TYR A 111 -1.95 -13.16 -5.33
CA TYR A 111 -2.94 -12.08 -5.20
C TYR A 111 -3.73 -11.88 -6.49
N ARG A 112 -3.04 -11.85 -7.64
CA ARG A 112 -3.71 -11.66 -8.93
C ARG A 112 -4.69 -12.78 -9.24
N VAL A 113 -4.33 -14.02 -8.98
CA VAL A 113 -5.20 -15.18 -9.20
C VAL A 113 -6.37 -15.18 -8.20
N ALA A 114 -6.09 -14.96 -6.91
CA ALA A 114 -7.11 -14.96 -5.86
C ALA A 114 -8.15 -13.85 -6.02
N MET A 115 -7.74 -12.72 -6.61
CA MET A 115 -8.57 -11.53 -6.80
C MET A 115 -9.00 -11.31 -8.25
N GLU A 116 -8.83 -12.32 -9.12
CA GLU A 116 -9.20 -12.22 -10.52
C GLU A 116 -10.68 -11.83 -10.70
N GLY A 117 -10.93 -10.83 -11.53
CA GLY A 117 -12.27 -10.28 -11.77
C GLY A 117 -12.88 -9.48 -10.61
N LYS A 118 -12.20 -9.38 -9.46
CA LYS A 118 -12.70 -8.68 -8.26
C LYS A 118 -11.94 -7.40 -7.96
N LEU A 119 -10.61 -7.45 -8.02
CA LEU A 119 -9.75 -6.35 -7.61
C LEU A 119 -8.51 -6.25 -8.50
N PRO A 120 -8.23 -5.08 -9.12
CA PRO A 120 -7.00 -4.86 -9.87
C PRO A 120 -5.76 -5.05 -8.98
N CYS A 121 -4.86 -5.96 -9.38
CA CYS A 121 -3.60 -6.23 -8.69
C CYS A 121 -2.43 -5.75 -9.58
N ILE A 122 -1.84 -4.61 -9.22
CA ILE A 122 -0.76 -3.98 -9.96
C ILE A 122 0.56 -4.48 -9.44
N PHE A 123 1.31 -5.18 -10.27
CA PHE A 123 2.65 -5.65 -9.94
C PHE A 123 3.70 -4.60 -10.28
N LEU A 124 4.61 -4.33 -9.35
CA LEU A 124 5.74 -3.41 -9.55
C LEU A 124 7.06 -4.15 -9.36
N ALA A 125 7.78 -4.39 -10.44
CA ALA A 125 9.12 -4.95 -10.38
C ALA A 125 10.16 -3.88 -10.11
N HIS A 126 11.05 -4.11 -9.15
CA HIS A 126 12.25 -3.30 -8.94
C HIS A 126 13.48 -4.01 -9.50
N PRO A 127 14.42 -3.30 -10.15
CA PRO A 127 15.64 -3.90 -10.65
C PRO A 127 16.54 -4.28 -9.48
N GLN A 128 17.24 -5.41 -9.59
CA GLN A 128 18.24 -5.84 -8.61
C GLN A 128 19.43 -4.87 -8.59
N ASN A 129 19.85 -4.40 -9.76
CA ASN A 129 20.91 -3.41 -9.90
C ASN A 129 20.33 -2.07 -10.39
N ARG A 130 20.33 -1.08 -9.49
CA ARG A 130 19.76 0.25 -9.75
C ARG A 130 20.80 1.30 -10.18
N LYS A 131 22.09 0.97 -10.08
CA LYS A 131 23.17 1.93 -10.37
C LYS A 131 23.36 2.22 -11.86
N PRO A 132 23.36 1.22 -12.77
CA PRO A 132 23.53 1.47 -14.19
C PRO A 132 22.34 2.22 -14.80
N ALA A 133 22.59 2.90 -15.93
CA ALA A 133 21.56 3.65 -16.65
C ALA A 133 20.34 2.77 -17.03
N PHE A 134 20.57 1.52 -17.43
CA PHE A 134 19.48 0.58 -17.72
C PHE A 134 18.61 0.26 -16.50
N GLY A 135 19.20 0.25 -15.29
CA GLY A 135 18.44 0.04 -14.05
C GLY A 135 17.51 1.21 -13.73
N LEU A 136 17.96 2.44 -14.01
CA LEU A 136 17.13 3.63 -13.92
C LEU A 136 16.00 3.59 -14.96
N GLN A 137 16.32 3.29 -16.21
CA GLN A 137 15.31 3.19 -17.28
C GLN A 137 14.26 2.13 -16.96
N PHE A 138 14.69 0.94 -16.52
CA PHE A 138 13.77 -0.11 -16.08
C PHE A 138 12.82 0.40 -14.98
N THR A 139 13.33 1.13 -13.99
CA THR A 139 12.50 1.68 -12.91
C THR A 139 11.48 2.69 -13.45
N VAL A 140 11.87 3.56 -14.38
CA VAL A 140 10.97 4.51 -15.03
C VAL A 140 9.86 3.76 -15.78
N ASP A 141 10.20 2.74 -16.57
CA ASP A 141 9.24 1.96 -17.34
C ASP A 141 8.23 1.25 -16.42
N GLN A 142 8.70 0.71 -15.30
CA GLN A 142 7.81 0.10 -14.29
C GLN A 142 6.89 1.13 -13.63
N TYR A 143 7.37 2.33 -13.32
CA TYR A 143 6.55 3.40 -12.78
C TYR A 143 5.54 3.93 -13.80
N MET A 144 5.91 4.00 -15.07
CA MET A 144 4.99 4.33 -16.15
C MET A 144 3.88 3.28 -16.32
N HIS A 145 4.22 1.99 -16.17
CA HIS A 145 3.23 0.92 -16.12
C HIS A 145 2.25 1.12 -14.95
N VAL A 146 2.75 1.30 -13.72
CA VAL A 146 1.89 1.56 -12.55
C VAL A 146 1.03 2.80 -12.75
N LYS A 147 1.62 3.89 -13.30
CA LYS A 147 0.88 5.12 -13.63
C LYS A 147 -0.31 4.82 -14.54
N GLY A 148 -0.10 4.08 -15.64
CA GLY A 148 -1.16 3.72 -16.58
C GLY A 148 -2.28 2.89 -15.94
N GLU A 149 -1.94 1.95 -15.06
CA GLU A 149 -2.96 1.18 -14.33
C GLU A 149 -3.75 2.05 -13.34
N LEU A 150 -3.07 2.95 -12.62
CA LEU A 150 -3.73 3.88 -11.72
C LEU A 150 -4.64 4.88 -12.46
N GLU A 151 -4.24 5.34 -13.65
CA GLU A 151 -5.07 6.20 -14.52
C GLU A 151 -6.37 5.50 -14.95
N LYS A 152 -6.31 4.21 -15.27
CA LYS A 152 -7.50 3.40 -15.59
C LYS A 152 -8.43 3.32 -14.38
N ILE A 153 -7.91 3.04 -13.19
CA ILE A 153 -8.69 2.98 -11.96
C ILE A 153 -9.26 4.36 -11.62
N ALA A 154 -8.46 5.42 -11.71
CA ALA A 154 -8.88 6.79 -11.39
C ALA A 154 -9.91 7.34 -12.38
N GLY A 155 -9.83 6.93 -13.65
CA GLY A 155 -10.61 7.50 -14.75
C GLY A 155 -10.09 8.88 -15.19
N LYS A 156 -8.83 9.21 -14.89
CA LYS A 156 -8.18 10.46 -15.27
C LYS A 156 -6.69 10.27 -15.56
N THR A 157 -6.12 11.14 -16.40
CA THR A 157 -4.67 11.19 -16.64
C THR A 157 -3.96 11.89 -15.48
N ILE A 158 -2.81 11.38 -15.10
CA ILE A 158 -1.91 11.98 -14.10
C ILE A 158 -0.94 12.89 -14.82
N THR A 159 -1.02 14.20 -14.54
CA THR A 159 -0.11 15.19 -15.09
C THR A 159 1.17 15.33 -14.25
N ASP A 160 2.19 15.97 -14.82
CA ASP A 160 3.41 16.32 -14.08
C ASP A 160 3.13 17.26 -12.91
N ASP A 161 2.15 18.14 -13.03
CA ASP A 161 1.77 19.06 -11.95
C ASP A 161 1.05 18.33 -10.82
N ASP A 162 0.18 17.36 -11.13
CA ASP A 162 -0.41 16.45 -10.13
C ASP A 162 0.69 15.71 -9.37
N LEU A 163 1.70 15.20 -10.08
CA LEU A 163 2.81 14.48 -9.47
C LEU A 163 3.67 15.39 -8.58
N ARG A 164 3.99 16.60 -9.04
CA ARG A 164 4.72 17.60 -8.22
C ARG A 164 3.95 17.98 -6.96
N ALA A 165 2.64 18.14 -7.06
CA ALA A 165 1.78 18.41 -5.92
C ALA A 165 1.76 17.23 -4.93
N ALA A 166 1.61 16.01 -5.43
CA ALA A 166 1.64 14.78 -4.63
C ALA A 166 2.98 14.59 -3.90
N ILE A 167 4.11 14.84 -4.56
CA ILE A 167 5.45 14.79 -3.94
C ILE A 167 5.55 15.77 -2.76
N LYS A 168 5.03 17.00 -2.90
CA LYS A 168 5.01 17.98 -1.80
C LYS A 168 4.20 17.49 -0.60
N VAL A 169 3.02 16.90 -0.84
CA VAL A 169 2.16 16.32 0.20
C VAL A 169 2.89 15.18 0.91
N MET A 170 3.44 14.23 0.15
CA MET A 170 4.14 13.08 0.71
C MET A 170 5.43 13.45 1.44
N ASN A 171 6.13 14.50 1.01
CA ASN A 171 7.31 15.00 1.72
C ASN A 171 6.95 15.61 3.09
N ARG A 172 5.82 16.33 3.20
CA ARG A 172 5.30 16.79 4.50
C ARG A 172 4.95 15.61 5.43
N ASN A 173 4.28 14.59 4.90
CA ASN A 173 3.98 13.37 5.65
C ASN A 173 5.27 12.67 6.14
N ARG A 174 6.27 12.51 5.28
CA ARG A 174 7.57 11.93 5.65
C ARG A 174 8.30 12.75 6.71
N ALA A 175 8.23 14.08 6.65
CA ALA A 175 8.82 14.95 7.66
C ALA A 175 8.14 14.76 9.02
N ALA A 176 6.82 14.74 9.07
CA ALA A 176 6.05 14.49 10.30
C ALA A 176 6.35 13.10 10.88
N ARG A 177 6.36 12.05 10.04
CA ARG A 177 6.71 10.69 10.47
C ARG A 177 8.14 10.60 11.05
N ARG A 178 9.12 11.24 10.41
CA ARG A 178 10.49 11.27 10.93
C ARG A 178 10.57 11.98 12.28
N ALA A 179 9.85 13.09 12.46
CA ALA A 179 9.79 13.79 13.74
C ALA A 179 9.18 12.91 14.84
N PHE A 180 8.08 12.23 14.53
CA PHE A 180 7.42 11.30 15.46
C PHE A 180 8.35 10.13 15.84
N VAL A 181 8.96 9.46 14.86
CA VAL A 181 9.89 8.34 15.11
C VAL A 181 11.07 8.79 15.96
N LYS A 182 11.61 9.99 15.70
CA LYS A 182 12.72 10.54 16.48
C LYS A 182 12.33 10.77 17.94
N LEU A 183 11.10 11.27 18.18
CA LEU A 183 10.55 11.42 19.52
C LEU A 183 10.32 10.06 20.19
N ALA A 184 9.69 9.11 19.52
CA ALA A 184 9.43 7.77 20.04
C ALA A 184 10.73 7.03 20.42
N LEU A 185 11.77 7.11 19.58
CA LEU A 185 13.08 6.52 19.86
C LEU A 185 13.77 7.18 21.06
N SER A 186 13.57 8.50 21.28
CA SER A 186 14.13 9.15 22.47
C SER A 186 13.51 8.69 23.77
N LEU A 187 12.28 8.19 23.74
CA LEU A 187 11.56 7.67 24.92
C LEU A 187 11.94 6.22 25.27
N ILE A 188 12.49 5.46 24.33
CA ILE A 188 12.92 4.07 24.57
C ILE A 188 14.22 4.00 25.38
N HIS A 189 14.99 5.08 25.42
CA HIS A 189 16.29 5.15 26.11
C HIS A 189 16.20 5.82 27.50
N ILE A 190 15.00 6.01 28.03
CA ILE A 190 14.73 6.42 29.41
C ILE A 190 14.34 5.16 30.19
#